data_29dcff2a0d0e0ad7b6508003a910549c
#
_entry.id   29dcff2a0d0e0ad7b6508003a910549c
#
_cell.length_a   1.000
_cell.length_b   1.000
_cell.length_c   1.000
_cell.angle_alpha   90.00
_cell.angle_beta   90.00
_cell.angle_gamma   90.00
#
_symmetry.space_group_name_H-M   'P 1'
#
loop_
_entity.id
_entity.type
_entity.pdbx_description
1 polymer ?
#
loop_
_entity_poly.entity_id
_entity_poly.type
_entity_poly.pdbx_seq_one_letter_code
_entity_poly.pdbx_strand_id
1 'polypeptide(L)'
;MTKADRYMEHDIRHILQDGYKDENPRPHYADGTPAHTISVNHVCRQYDLSAGEFPICTLRPMAWKTGIKEIFTIYQKPTNDLATMHEMGVNWWDDWDIGDGTIGQRYGATVSRYDLINNLIKDIQKDPYGRRKVVSLWQETDLHETAGLAPCAFLTIWNVRGKYLDMAMIQRSGDMLTASGAGGINEIQYAALLMMIARHTGYEPGVFTHFVANEQIYDRHIDAANEMLKRYEELEQKESDETLVENYKDICPRLILNDNKTNFYDFTIDDFFMVNYDPIKPQLKLELGI
;
A
#
# COMPACT_ATOMS: atom_id res chain seq x y z
N MET A 1 9.35 15.90 8.46
CA MET A 1 9.38 14.43 8.61
C MET A 1 7.98 13.90 8.81
N THR A 2 7.56 12.88 8.07
CA THR A 2 6.20 12.31 8.18
C THR A 2 6.13 11.22 9.27
N LYS A 3 4.90 10.81 9.64
CA LYS A 3 4.71 9.62 10.49
C LYS A 3 5.20 8.35 9.80
N ALA A 4 5.05 8.28 8.47
CA ALA A 4 5.54 7.17 7.66
C ALA A 4 7.09 7.09 7.69
N ASP A 5 7.79 8.22 7.65
CA ASP A 5 9.26 8.22 7.72
C ASP A 5 9.75 7.68 9.06
N ARG A 6 9.07 7.99 10.18
CA ARG A 6 9.40 7.45 11.51
C ARG A 6 9.16 5.95 11.61
N TYR A 7 8.03 5.47 11.07
CA TYR A 7 7.78 4.04 11.00
C TYR A 7 8.80 3.34 10.09
N MET A 8 9.14 3.93 8.94
CA MET A 8 10.13 3.38 8.02
C MET A 8 11.49 3.21 8.70
N GLU A 9 11.97 4.24 9.39
CA GLU A 9 13.22 4.19 10.15
C GLU A 9 13.19 3.11 11.23
N HIS A 10 12.16 3.12 12.06
CA HIS A 10 11.98 2.13 13.13
C HIS A 10 11.98 0.70 12.59
N ASP A 11 11.20 0.45 11.55
CA ASP A 11 11.03 -0.91 11.00
C ASP A 11 12.31 -1.39 10.29
N ILE A 12 13.03 -0.51 9.57
CA ILE A 12 14.36 -0.84 9.00
C ILE A 12 15.32 -1.26 10.12
N ARG A 13 15.43 -0.48 11.21
CA ARG A 13 16.32 -0.82 12.32
C ARG A 13 15.91 -2.14 12.96
N HIS A 14 14.62 -2.33 13.22
CA HIS A 14 14.11 -3.56 13.82
C HIS A 14 14.44 -4.78 12.95
N ILE A 15 14.23 -4.71 11.63
CA ILE A 15 14.55 -5.82 10.72
C ILE A 15 16.06 -6.09 10.69
N LEU A 16 16.89 -5.06 10.58
CA LEU A 16 18.35 -5.24 10.48
C LEU A 16 18.99 -5.70 11.78
N GLN A 17 18.43 -5.35 12.96
CA GLN A 17 18.99 -5.67 14.26
C GLN A 17 18.46 -7.00 14.82
N ASP A 18 17.15 -7.24 14.71
CA ASP A 18 16.46 -8.33 15.39
C ASP A 18 15.85 -9.35 14.41
N GLY A 19 15.95 -9.09 13.10
CA GLY A 19 15.31 -9.91 12.08
C GLY A 19 15.94 -11.29 11.92
N TYR A 20 15.11 -12.25 11.53
CA TYR A 20 15.53 -13.59 11.15
C TYR A 20 15.97 -13.63 9.69
N LYS A 21 17.18 -14.14 9.43
CA LYS A 21 17.68 -14.38 8.08
C LYS A 21 17.21 -15.75 7.60
N ASP A 22 16.55 -15.81 6.46
CA ASP A 22 16.10 -17.07 5.89
C ASP A 22 17.28 -17.96 5.45
N GLU A 23 17.06 -19.29 5.47
CA GLU A 23 18.07 -20.28 5.05
C GLU A 23 17.82 -20.78 3.63
N ASN A 24 16.55 -20.86 3.21
CA ASN A 24 16.11 -21.44 1.94
C ASN A 24 15.04 -20.57 1.27
N PRO A 25 15.41 -19.45 0.67
CA PRO A 25 14.44 -18.57 0.02
C PRO A 25 13.81 -19.24 -1.20
N ARG A 26 12.50 -19.07 -1.32
CA ARG A 26 11.78 -19.51 -2.54
C ARG A 26 12.05 -18.57 -3.73
N PRO A 27 12.07 -17.23 -3.55
CA PRO A 27 12.27 -16.31 -4.67
C PRO A 27 13.74 -16.32 -5.12
N HIS A 28 13.92 -15.94 -6.39
CA HIS A 28 15.23 -15.75 -7.00
C HIS A 28 15.29 -14.37 -7.66
N TYR A 29 16.49 -13.84 -7.78
CA TYR A 29 16.75 -12.66 -8.62
C TYR A 29 16.76 -13.05 -10.10
N ALA A 30 16.68 -12.04 -10.98
CA ALA A 30 16.72 -12.25 -12.43
C ALA A 30 17.94 -13.02 -12.94
N ASP A 31 19.07 -12.97 -12.22
CA ASP A 31 20.28 -13.73 -12.52
C ASP A 31 20.26 -15.20 -12.03
N GLY A 32 19.14 -15.63 -11.43
CA GLY A 32 18.95 -16.99 -10.91
C GLY A 32 19.54 -17.22 -9.51
N THR A 33 20.14 -16.22 -8.87
CA THR A 33 20.63 -16.35 -7.49
C THR A 33 19.48 -16.33 -6.49
N PRO A 34 19.55 -17.11 -5.37
CA PRO A 34 18.53 -17.05 -4.33
C PRO A 34 18.39 -15.63 -3.75
N ALA A 35 17.14 -15.15 -3.63
CA ALA A 35 16.87 -13.85 -3.05
C ALA A 35 16.59 -13.99 -1.55
N HIS A 36 17.68 -13.94 -0.75
CA HIS A 36 17.60 -14.04 0.69
C HIS A 36 16.97 -12.81 1.34
N THR A 37 16.30 -13.01 2.47
CA THR A 37 15.66 -11.93 3.23
C THR A 37 16.06 -11.95 4.70
N ILE A 38 15.98 -10.79 5.32
CA ILE A 38 15.93 -10.61 6.77
C ILE A 38 14.52 -10.13 7.09
N SER A 39 13.83 -10.78 8.03
CA SER A 39 12.41 -10.49 8.30
C SER A 39 12.08 -10.43 9.78
N VAL A 40 11.04 -9.63 10.09
CA VAL A 40 10.34 -9.61 11.36
C VAL A 40 8.86 -9.92 11.17
N ASN A 41 8.20 -10.33 12.24
CA ASN A 41 6.79 -10.68 12.19
C ASN A 41 5.92 -9.63 12.90
N HIS A 42 4.68 -9.50 12.42
CA HIS A 42 3.60 -8.79 13.11
C HIS A 42 3.87 -7.27 13.29
N VAL A 43 4.25 -6.61 12.21
CA VAL A 43 4.36 -5.15 12.18
C VAL A 43 2.97 -4.54 12.04
N CYS A 44 2.70 -3.48 12.81
CA CYS A 44 1.42 -2.77 12.78
C CYS A 44 1.65 -1.26 12.76
N ARG A 45 1.07 -0.60 11.74
CA ARG A 45 1.15 0.86 11.56
C ARG A 45 -0.24 1.45 11.47
N GLN A 46 -0.42 2.64 12.03
CA GLN A 46 -1.71 3.35 12.00
C GLN A 46 -1.51 4.80 11.57
N TYR A 47 -2.43 5.27 10.73
CA TYR A 47 -2.48 6.64 10.22
C TYR A 47 -3.89 7.20 10.38
N ASP A 48 -4.04 8.34 11.03
CA ASP A 48 -5.32 9.06 11.09
C ASP A 48 -5.43 10.03 9.90
N LEU A 49 -6.10 9.57 8.84
CA LEU A 49 -6.30 10.39 7.65
C LEU A 49 -7.12 11.65 7.94
N SER A 50 -8.02 11.61 8.94
CA SER A 50 -8.79 12.76 9.38
C SER A 50 -7.93 13.83 10.05
N ALA A 51 -6.80 13.42 10.62
CA ALA A 51 -5.78 14.32 11.18
C ALA A 51 -4.75 14.78 10.14
N GLY A 52 -4.84 14.31 8.88
CA GLY A 52 -3.90 14.65 7.81
C GLY A 52 -2.66 13.75 7.77
N GLU A 53 -2.66 12.64 8.50
CA GLU A 53 -1.56 11.67 8.48
C GLU A 53 -1.67 10.76 7.25
N PHE A 54 -1.35 11.27 6.06
CA PHE A 54 -1.33 10.44 4.86
C PHE A 54 -0.08 9.55 4.82
N PRO A 55 -0.20 8.21 4.58
CA PRO A 55 0.92 7.29 4.58
C PRO A 55 1.75 7.41 3.29
N ILE A 56 2.72 8.30 3.29
CA ILE A 56 3.69 8.45 2.20
C ILE A 56 5.08 8.73 2.76
N CYS A 57 6.07 7.93 2.33
CA CYS A 57 7.47 8.10 2.71
C CYS A 57 8.11 9.23 1.90
N THR A 58 8.90 10.09 2.57
CA THR A 58 9.65 11.17 1.93
C THR A 58 11.14 10.86 1.78
N LEU A 59 11.62 9.77 2.34
CA LEU A 59 13.03 9.36 2.27
C LEU A 59 13.46 8.91 0.87
N ARG A 60 12.51 8.64 0.00
CA ARG A 60 12.71 8.40 -1.45
C ARG A 60 11.44 8.72 -2.24
N PRO A 61 11.55 8.98 -3.56
CA PRO A 61 10.37 9.17 -4.40
C PRO A 61 9.47 7.94 -4.46
N MET A 62 8.15 8.12 -4.32
CA MET A 62 7.15 7.06 -4.42
C MET A 62 6.30 7.23 -5.68
N ALA A 63 6.09 6.13 -6.42
CA ALA A 63 5.26 6.11 -7.63
C ALA A 63 3.76 6.09 -7.29
N TRP A 64 3.31 7.05 -6.48
CA TRP A 64 1.97 7.09 -5.90
C TRP A 64 0.83 7.10 -6.92
N LYS A 65 1.02 7.78 -8.07
CA LYS A 65 0.00 7.78 -9.15
C LYS A 65 -0.20 6.39 -9.73
N THR A 66 0.88 5.67 -10.00
CA THR A 66 0.80 4.28 -10.49
C THR A 66 0.17 3.37 -9.44
N GLY A 67 0.51 3.55 -8.16
CA GLY A 67 -0.13 2.83 -7.06
C GLY A 67 -1.66 3.05 -7.03
N ILE A 68 -2.14 4.29 -7.16
CA ILE A 68 -3.59 4.57 -7.23
C ILE A 68 -4.23 3.95 -8.48
N LYS A 69 -3.57 4.02 -9.64
CA LYS A 69 -4.06 3.36 -10.87
C LYS A 69 -4.20 1.86 -10.70
N GLU A 70 -3.30 1.22 -9.97
CA GLU A 70 -3.43 -0.21 -9.66
C GLU A 70 -4.65 -0.50 -8.78
N ILE A 71 -4.97 0.35 -7.79
CA ILE A 71 -6.24 0.22 -7.05
C ILE A 71 -7.47 0.28 -7.98
N PHE A 72 -7.41 1.08 -9.04
CA PHE A 72 -8.49 1.07 -10.04
C PHE A 72 -8.58 -0.28 -10.75
N THR A 73 -7.45 -0.92 -11.11
CA THR A 73 -7.45 -2.25 -11.77
C THR A 73 -7.89 -3.37 -10.84
N ILE A 74 -7.75 -3.20 -9.53
CA ILE A 74 -8.16 -4.21 -8.54
C ILE A 74 -9.63 -4.04 -8.14
N TYR A 75 -10.08 -2.80 -7.85
CA TYR A 75 -11.35 -2.57 -7.16
C TYR A 75 -12.38 -1.75 -7.94
N GLN A 76 -11.97 -0.78 -8.76
CA GLN A 76 -12.90 0.12 -9.44
C GLN A 76 -13.32 -0.42 -10.82
N LYS A 77 -12.35 -0.85 -11.61
CA LYS A 77 -12.48 -1.50 -12.93
C LYS A 77 -11.73 -2.82 -12.90
N PRO A 78 -12.25 -3.78 -12.12
CA PRO A 78 -11.48 -4.96 -11.76
C PRO A 78 -11.13 -5.81 -12.97
N THR A 79 -9.82 -6.07 -13.13
CA THR A 79 -9.24 -6.86 -14.22
C THR A 79 -8.03 -7.66 -13.73
N ASN A 80 -7.72 -8.74 -14.44
CA ASN A 80 -6.47 -9.50 -14.32
C ASN A 80 -5.70 -9.52 -15.66
N ASP A 81 -6.22 -8.85 -16.69
CA ASP A 81 -5.64 -8.79 -18.03
C ASP A 81 -4.53 -7.74 -18.09
N LEU A 82 -3.32 -8.17 -18.47
CA LEU A 82 -2.14 -7.31 -18.51
C LEU A 82 -2.26 -6.19 -19.55
N ALA A 83 -2.87 -6.46 -20.70
CA ALA A 83 -3.05 -5.43 -21.73
C ALA A 83 -3.94 -4.30 -21.21
N THR A 84 -5.04 -4.62 -20.53
CA THR A 84 -5.93 -3.64 -19.88
C THR A 84 -5.20 -2.87 -18.77
N MET A 85 -4.36 -3.54 -17.96
CA MET A 85 -3.55 -2.87 -16.94
C MET A 85 -2.57 -1.88 -17.57
N HIS A 86 -1.91 -2.25 -18.69
CA HIS A 86 -1.02 -1.34 -19.44
C HIS A 86 -1.74 -0.11 -19.97
N GLU A 87 -2.94 -0.26 -20.55
CA GLU A 87 -3.77 0.86 -20.99
C GLU A 87 -4.09 1.83 -19.83
N MET A 88 -4.24 1.31 -18.63
CA MET A 88 -4.43 2.10 -17.42
C MET A 88 -3.11 2.66 -16.84
N GLY A 89 -1.95 2.29 -17.42
CA GLY A 89 -0.61 2.75 -17.03
C GLY A 89 -0.05 2.03 -15.81
N VAL A 90 -0.36 0.73 -15.67
CA VAL A 90 0.16 -0.18 -14.64
C VAL A 90 0.92 -1.30 -15.35
N ASN A 91 2.26 -1.24 -15.33
CA ASN A 91 3.11 -2.15 -16.11
C ASN A 91 3.98 -3.07 -15.23
N TRP A 92 3.86 -2.99 -13.93
CA TRP A 92 4.71 -3.75 -13.00
C TRP A 92 4.22 -5.16 -12.66
N TRP A 93 3.17 -5.63 -13.38
CA TRP A 93 2.63 -6.98 -13.23
C TRP A 93 3.15 -7.99 -14.26
N ASP A 94 3.99 -7.56 -15.21
CA ASP A 94 4.44 -8.38 -16.34
C ASP A 94 5.19 -9.64 -15.90
N ASP A 95 5.98 -9.54 -14.82
CA ASP A 95 6.73 -10.68 -14.26
C ASP A 95 5.82 -11.76 -13.63
N TRP A 96 4.53 -11.50 -13.47
CA TRP A 96 3.54 -12.44 -12.93
C TRP A 96 2.53 -12.94 -13.97
N ASP A 97 2.83 -12.75 -15.27
CA ASP A 97 2.06 -13.38 -16.35
C ASP A 97 2.10 -14.92 -16.18
N ILE A 98 0.92 -15.55 -16.14
CA ILE A 98 0.82 -17.01 -16.07
C ILE A 98 0.96 -17.67 -17.45
N GLY A 99 1.28 -16.91 -18.49
CA GLY A 99 1.51 -17.37 -19.86
C GLY A 99 0.30 -17.26 -20.79
N ASP A 100 -0.76 -16.58 -20.35
CA ASP A 100 -1.97 -16.33 -21.13
C ASP A 100 -2.31 -14.82 -21.24
N GLY A 101 -1.38 -13.94 -20.84
CA GLY A 101 -1.56 -12.48 -20.81
C GLY A 101 -2.33 -12.01 -19.59
N THR A 102 -2.49 -12.84 -18.56
CA THR A 102 -3.15 -12.48 -17.31
C THR A 102 -2.31 -12.83 -16.09
N ILE A 103 -2.66 -12.28 -14.93
CA ILE A 103 -2.10 -12.68 -13.63
C ILE A 103 -2.88 -13.81 -12.95
N GLY A 104 -3.70 -14.53 -13.73
CA GLY A 104 -4.58 -15.60 -13.22
C GLY A 104 -5.82 -15.09 -12.50
N GLN A 105 -6.55 -16.01 -11.85
CA GLN A 105 -7.75 -15.68 -11.08
C GLN A 105 -7.35 -15.06 -9.73
N ARG A 106 -6.85 -13.82 -9.78
CA ARG A 106 -6.27 -13.06 -8.66
C ARG A 106 -6.75 -11.62 -8.68
N TYR A 107 -6.65 -10.95 -7.54
CA TYR A 107 -6.87 -9.52 -7.38
C TYR A 107 -8.17 -9.02 -8.05
N GLY A 108 -8.11 -8.27 -9.16
CA GLY A 108 -9.27 -7.75 -9.84
C GLY A 108 -10.24 -8.83 -10.32
N ALA A 109 -9.74 -9.98 -10.82
CA ALA A 109 -10.60 -11.09 -11.21
C ALA A 109 -11.40 -11.65 -10.01
N THR A 110 -10.78 -11.76 -8.84
CA THR A 110 -11.46 -12.17 -7.59
C THR A 110 -12.49 -11.12 -7.15
N VAL A 111 -12.13 -9.83 -7.19
CA VAL A 111 -13.06 -8.73 -6.86
C VAL A 111 -14.29 -8.77 -7.75
N SER A 112 -14.10 -8.97 -9.06
CA SER A 112 -15.19 -9.07 -10.05
C SER A 112 -16.06 -10.31 -9.82
N ARG A 113 -15.44 -11.48 -9.65
CA ARG A 113 -16.15 -12.76 -9.50
C ARG A 113 -17.12 -12.75 -8.31
N TYR A 114 -16.69 -12.19 -7.19
CA TYR A 114 -17.47 -12.20 -5.95
C TYR A 114 -18.20 -10.88 -5.65
N ASP A 115 -18.19 -9.92 -6.59
CA ASP A 115 -18.79 -8.58 -6.44
C ASP A 115 -18.38 -7.88 -5.14
N LEU A 116 -17.09 -8.03 -4.75
CA LEU A 116 -16.64 -7.72 -3.40
C LEU A 116 -16.83 -6.25 -3.04
N ILE A 117 -16.55 -5.33 -3.96
CA ILE A 117 -16.61 -3.90 -3.66
C ILE A 117 -18.06 -3.37 -3.60
N ASN A 118 -18.93 -3.85 -4.49
CA ASN A 118 -20.35 -3.48 -4.45
C ASN A 118 -21.02 -4.02 -3.19
N ASN A 119 -20.67 -5.23 -2.77
CA ASN A 119 -21.18 -5.82 -1.53
C ASN A 119 -20.70 -5.01 -0.31
N LEU A 120 -19.43 -4.60 -0.27
CA LEU A 120 -18.93 -3.72 0.78
C LEU A 120 -19.70 -2.39 0.84
N ILE A 121 -19.88 -1.72 -0.31
CA ILE A 121 -20.61 -0.44 -0.38
C ILE A 121 -22.04 -0.60 0.13
N LYS A 122 -22.74 -1.64 -0.33
CA LYS A 122 -24.12 -1.97 0.14
C LYS A 122 -24.16 -2.20 1.65
N ASP A 123 -23.18 -2.93 2.20
CA ASP A 123 -23.13 -3.23 3.63
C ASP A 123 -22.83 -1.98 4.47
N ILE A 124 -21.97 -1.08 3.99
CA ILE A 124 -21.72 0.21 4.65
C ILE A 124 -23.00 1.05 4.67
N GLN A 125 -23.74 1.11 3.56
CA GLN A 125 -24.98 1.91 3.46
C GLN A 125 -26.15 1.32 4.24
N LYS A 126 -26.30 -0.01 4.22
CA LYS A 126 -27.46 -0.71 4.84
C LYS A 126 -27.31 -0.88 6.34
N ASP A 127 -26.11 -1.23 6.81
CA ASP A 127 -25.79 -1.48 8.22
C ASP A 127 -24.44 -0.84 8.58
N PRO A 128 -24.40 0.51 8.72
CA PRO A 128 -23.16 1.23 8.96
C PRO A 128 -22.37 0.70 10.17
N TYR A 129 -23.03 0.36 11.24
CA TYR A 129 -22.41 -0.07 12.49
C TYR A 129 -22.22 -1.59 12.61
N GLY A 130 -22.63 -2.35 11.61
CA GLY A 130 -22.38 -3.79 11.53
C GLY A 130 -20.87 -4.09 11.44
N ARG A 131 -20.45 -5.17 12.08
CA ARG A 131 -19.03 -5.58 12.22
C ARG A 131 -18.62 -6.69 11.23
N ARG A 132 -19.34 -6.82 10.09
CA ARG A 132 -19.14 -7.89 9.10
C ARG A 132 -18.65 -7.38 7.74
N LYS A 133 -18.12 -6.17 7.70
CA LYS A 133 -17.61 -5.55 6.48
C LYS A 133 -16.18 -6.01 6.24
N VAL A 134 -16.05 -7.12 5.55
CA VAL A 134 -14.78 -7.78 5.26
C VAL A 134 -14.68 -8.00 3.76
N VAL A 135 -13.57 -7.59 3.17
CA VAL A 135 -13.21 -7.88 1.78
C VAL A 135 -11.98 -8.76 1.78
N SER A 136 -12.11 -9.99 1.28
CA SER A 136 -11.02 -10.95 1.19
C SER A 136 -10.70 -11.25 -0.27
N LEU A 137 -9.46 -11.02 -0.66
CA LEU A 137 -8.90 -11.46 -1.93
C LEU A 137 -8.36 -12.89 -1.85
N TRP A 138 -8.30 -13.47 -0.64
CA TRP A 138 -7.90 -14.85 -0.42
C TRP A 138 -9.12 -15.75 -0.53
N GLN A 139 -9.28 -16.36 -1.70
CA GLN A 139 -10.36 -17.28 -2.01
C GLN A 139 -9.75 -18.61 -2.42
N GLU A 140 -9.94 -19.65 -1.62
CA GLU A 140 -9.33 -20.98 -1.86
C GLU A 140 -9.65 -21.54 -3.25
N THR A 141 -10.88 -21.35 -3.73
CA THR A 141 -11.28 -21.75 -5.08
C THR A 141 -10.42 -21.07 -6.14
N ASP A 142 -10.23 -19.75 -6.05
CA ASP A 142 -9.45 -18.97 -7.01
C ASP A 142 -7.96 -19.35 -6.96
N LEU A 143 -7.45 -19.61 -5.75
CA LEU A 143 -6.04 -19.99 -5.54
C LEU A 143 -5.71 -21.36 -6.14
N HIS A 144 -6.69 -22.26 -6.19
CA HIS A 144 -6.53 -23.59 -6.79
C HIS A 144 -6.86 -23.63 -8.28
N GLU A 145 -7.64 -22.68 -8.81
CA GLU A 145 -8.11 -22.68 -10.20
C GLU A 145 -6.99 -22.36 -11.19
N THR A 146 -6.16 -21.36 -10.87
CA THR A 146 -5.06 -20.92 -11.74
C THR A 146 -3.76 -20.79 -10.97
N ALA A 147 -2.63 -20.85 -11.67
CA ALA A 147 -1.37 -20.33 -11.16
C ALA A 147 -1.47 -18.82 -10.90
N GLY A 148 -0.40 -18.20 -10.47
CA GLY A 148 -0.29 -16.76 -10.23
C GLY A 148 0.06 -16.42 -8.80
N LEU A 149 0.43 -15.18 -8.58
CA LEU A 149 0.85 -14.66 -7.27
C LEU A 149 -0.34 -14.63 -6.31
N ALA A 150 -0.25 -15.39 -5.21
CA ALA A 150 -1.25 -15.29 -4.14
C ALA A 150 -1.24 -13.87 -3.52
N PRO A 151 -2.40 -13.26 -3.29
CA PRO A 151 -2.50 -11.88 -2.81
C PRO A 151 -1.68 -11.63 -1.53
N CYS A 152 -0.84 -10.60 -1.53
CA CYS A 152 -0.05 -10.20 -0.36
C CYS A 152 -0.91 -9.36 0.59
N ALA A 153 -1.44 -8.22 0.14
CA ALA A 153 -2.47 -7.46 0.82
C ALA A 153 -3.83 -8.12 0.54
N PHE A 154 -4.21 -9.09 1.34
CA PHE A 154 -5.28 -10.02 0.99
C PHE A 154 -6.62 -9.78 1.69
N LEU A 155 -6.64 -8.98 2.77
CA LEU A 155 -7.83 -8.80 3.60
C LEU A 155 -7.97 -7.34 4.02
N THR A 156 -9.18 -6.78 3.88
CA THR A 156 -9.53 -5.51 4.51
C THR A 156 -10.77 -5.64 5.38
N ILE A 157 -10.77 -4.93 6.52
CA ILE A 157 -11.88 -4.89 7.48
C ILE A 157 -12.27 -3.42 7.67
N TRP A 158 -13.56 -3.14 7.56
CA TRP A 158 -14.10 -1.79 7.52
C TRP A 158 -15.07 -1.53 8.65
N ASN A 159 -14.97 -0.35 9.28
CA ASN A 159 -15.83 0.04 10.39
C ASN A 159 -16.24 1.52 10.27
N VAL A 160 -17.48 1.81 10.59
CA VAL A 160 -17.97 3.17 10.72
C VAL A 160 -17.87 3.60 12.19
N ARG A 161 -17.28 4.78 12.42
CA ARG A 161 -17.14 5.40 13.74
C ARG A 161 -17.61 6.85 13.67
N GLY A 162 -18.87 7.09 14.03
CA GLY A 162 -19.50 8.40 13.89
C GLY A 162 -19.57 8.83 12.42
N LYS A 163 -18.90 9.92 12.06
CA LYS A 163 -18.80 10.40 10.67
C LYS A 163 -17.65 9.80 9.87
N TYR A 164 -16.82 8.97 10.48
CA TYR A 164 -15.62 8.42 9.88
C TYR A 164 -15.81 6.97 9.43
N LEU A 165 -15.18 6.63 8.30
CA LEU A 165 -14.96 5.26 7.86
C LEU A 165 -13.49 4.91 8.14
N ASP A 166 -13.27 3.88 8.94
CA ASP A 166 -11.96 3.32 9.27
C ASP A 166 -11.72 2.03 8.49
N MET A 167 -10.46 1.71 8.20
CA MET A 167 -10.07 0.47 7.52
C MET A 167 -8.81 -0.13 8.13
N ALA A 168 -8.83 -1.45 8.35
CA ALA A 168 -7.63 -2.24 8.57
C ALA A 168 -7.30 -3.06 7.32
N MET A 169 -6.05 -3.00 6.87
CA MET A 169 -5.50 -3.86 5.82
C MET A 169 -4.57 -4.91 6.46
N ILE A 170 -4.77 -6.16 6.08
CA ILE A 170 -3.95 -7.29 6.52
C ILE A 170 -3.14 -7.80 5.33
N GLN A 171 -1.83 -7.82 5.50
CA GLN A 171 -0.86 -8.29 4.51
C GLN A 171 -0.08 -9.47 5.08
N ARG A 172 -0.03 -10.59 4.33
CA ARG A 172 0.65 -11.81 4.79
C ARG A 172 2.17 -11.74 4.66
N SER A 173 2.67 -11.00 3.67
CA SER A 173 4.09 -10.87 3.34
C SER A 173 4.33 -9.52 2.69
N GLY A 174 5.39 -8.85 3.08
CA GLY A 174 5.73 -7.53 2.60
C GLY A 174 7.22 -7.37 2.29
N ASP A 175 7.56 -7.08 1.02
CA ASP A 175 8.85 -6.50 0.68
C ASP A 175 8.83 -5.03 1.09
N MET A 176 9.54 -4.75 2.18
CA MET A 176 9.49 -3.46 2.85
C MET A 176 9.90 -2.31 1.94
N LEU A 177 11.02 -2.46 1.23
CA LEU A 177 11.55 -1.33 0.46
C LEU A 177 10.86 -1.14 -0.88
N THR A 178 10.35 -2.19 -1.52
CA THR A 178 9.68 -2.05 -2.82
C THR A 178 8.25 -1.56 -2.68
N ALA A 179 7.44 -2.17 -1.81
CA ALA A 179 6.00 -1.92 -1.81
C ALA A 179 5.34 -1.77 -0.45
N SER A 180 5.72 -2.57 0.58
CA SER A 180 4.91 -2.73 1.79
C SER A 180 5.36 -1.95 3.01
N GLY A 181 6.57 -1.39 3.00
CA GLY A 181 7.05 -0.58 4.11
C GLY A 181 6.24 0.68 4.35
N ALA A 182 6.52 1.32 5.46
CA ALA A 182 5.79 2.52 5.89
C ALA A 182 5.81 3.63 4.84
N GLY A 183 4.64 4.13 4.46
CA GLY A 183 4.47 5.09 3.38
C GLY A 183 4.85 4.55 2.00
N GLY A 184 4.93 3.23 1.85
CA GLY A 184 5.16 2.53 0.60
C GLY A 184 3.90 2.45 -0.27
N ILE A 185 4.05 1.80 -1.43
CA ILE A 185 2.98 1.74 -2.43
C ILE A 185 1.69 1.14 -1.87
N ASN A 186 1.77 0.04 -1.11
CA ASN A 186 0.56 -0.60 -0.58
C ASN A 186 -0.20 0.30 0.41
N GLU A 187 0.48 1.04 1.27
CA GLU A 187 -0.18 1.96 2.19
C GLU A 187 -0.85 3.13 1.46
N ILE A 188 -0.16 3.71 0.45
CA ILE A 188 -0.72 4.77 -0.41
C ILE A 188 -1.98 4.28 -1.12
N GLN A 189 -1.93 3.07 -1.70
CA GLN A 189 -3.02 2.42 -2.41
C GLN A 189 -4.27 2.29 -1.55
N TYR A 190 -4.12 1.68 -0.39
CA TYR A 190 -5.26 1.38 0.45
C TYR A 190 -5.76 2.60 1.22
N ALA A 191 -4.91 3.58 1.54
CA ALA A 191 -5.36 4.88 2.03
C ALA A 191 -6.21 5.62 0.98
N ALA A 192 -5.80 5.60 -0.30
CA ALA A 192 -6.59 6.17 -1.39
C ALA A 192 -7.92 5.43 -1.59
N LEU A 193 -7.93 4.08 -1.49
CA LEU A 193 -9.16 3.28 -1.51
C LEU A 193 -10.11 3.68 -0.39
N LEU A 194 -9.60 3.84 0.85
CA LEU A 194 -10.39 4.30 1.98
C LEU A 194 -11.03 5.67 1.70
N MET A 195 -10.24 6.62 1.15
CA MET A 195 -10.75 7.95 0.80
C MET A 195 -11.88 7.89 -0.24
N MET A 196 -11.74 7.08 -1.28
CA MET A 196 -12.76 6.93 -2.33
C MET A 196 -14.05 6.29 -1.80
N ILE A 197 -13.93 5.20 -1.02
CA ILE A 197 -15.12 4.51 -0.47
C ILE A 197 -15.81 5.38 0.58
N ALA A 198 -15.06 6.07 1.44
CA ALA A 198 -15.62 7.01 2.39
C ALA A 198 -16.43 8.11 1.67
N ARG A 199 -15.86 8.73 0.64
CA ARG A 199 -16.53 9.74 -0.19
C ARG A 199 -17.80 9.20 -0.84
N HIS A 200 -17.77 7.99 -1.40
CA HIS A 200 -18.93 7.36 -2.05
C HIS A 200 -20.07 7.07 -1.07
N THR A 201 -19.74 6.68 0.13
CA THR A 201 -20.71 6.28 1.16
C THR A 201 -21.13 7.41 2.09
N GLY A 202 -20.61 8.63 1.87
CA GLY A 202 -20.98 9.83 2.63
C GLY A 202 -20.25 9.96 3.97
N TYR A 203 -19.13 9.26 4.16
CA TYR A 203 -18.28 9.35 5.33
C TYR A 203 -17.00 10.16 5.03
N GLU A 204 -16.34 10.58 6.10
CA GLU A 204 -14.97 11.10 6.04
C GLU A 204 -13.97 9.94 6.23
N PRO A 205 -12.79 9.95 5.57
CA PRO A 205 -11.77 8.96 5.85
C PRO A 205 -11.24 9.11 7.27
N GLY A 206 -11.22 8.02 8.02
CA GLY A 206 -10.78 7.96 9.41
C GLY A 206 -9.40 7.32 9.54
N VAL A 207 -9.29 6.30 10.40
CA VAL A 207 -8.03 5.61 10.67
C VAL A 207 -7.80 4.51 9.63
N PHE A 208 -6.62 4.55 9.01
CA PHE A 208 -6.05 3.46 8.23
C PHE A 208 -5.05 2.68 9.09
N THR A 209 -5.24 1.38 9.23
CA THR A 209 -4.33 0.47 9.93
C THR A 209 -3.76 -0.53 8.95
N HIS A 210 -2.44 -0.69 8.93
CA HIS A 210 -1.76 -1.71 8.15
C HIS A 210 -1.08 -2.72 9.08
N PHE A 211 -1.46 -4.00 8.96
CA PHE A 211 -0.83 -5.11 9.65
C PHE A 211 -0.10 -5.99 8.63
N VAL A 212 1.20 -6.20 8.85
CA VAL A 212 2.06 -7.07 8.04
C VAL A 212 2.50 -8.27 8.86
N ALA A 213 2.11 -9.47 8.46
CA ALA A 213 2.43 -10.69 9.21
C ALA A 213 3.91 -11.05 9.12
N ASN A 214 4.53 -10.90 7.96
CA ASN A 214 5.96 -11.05 7.75
C ASN A 214 6.46 -9.89 6.89
N GLU A 215 7.29 -9.02 7.45
CA GLU A 215 7.90 -7.91 6.74
C GLU A 215 9.40 -8.14 6.58
N GLN A 216 9.91 -7.96 5.36
CA GLN A 216 11.26 -8.37 5.01
C GLN A 216 12.02 -7.32 4.20
N ILE A 217 13.35 -7.35 4.37
CA ILE A 217 14.32 -6.65 3.51
C ILE A 217 15.15 -7.71 2.80
N TYR A 218 15.19 -7.64 1.46
CA TYR A 218 16.05 -8.50 0.65
C TYR A 218 17.54 -8.16 0.88
N ASP A 219 18.40 -9.16 0.76
CA ASP A 219 19.85 -9.01 0.97
C ASP A 219 20.47 -7.95 0.03
N ARG A 220 20.02 -7.86 -1.24
CA ARG A 220 20.43 -6.81 -2.18
C ARG A 220 19.83 -5.42 -1.89
N HIS A 221 18.92 -5.32 -0.92
CA HIS A 221 18.32 -4.05 -0.51
C HIS A 221 18.96 -3.45 0.75
N ILE A 222 19.90 -4.15 1.40
CA ILE A 222 20.52 -3.69 2.66
C ILE A 222 21.20 -2.32 2.50
N ASP A 223 21.92 -2.10 1.39
CA ASP A 223 22.55 -0.80 1.14
C ASP A 223 21.52 0.32 0.95
N ALA A 224 20.41 0.03 0.28
CA ALA A 224 19.31 0.97 0.14
C ALA A 224 18.61 1.27 1.49
N ALA A 225 18.45 0.26 2.34
CA ALA A 225 17.93 0.43 3.70
C ALA A 225 18.84 1.35 4.54
N ASN A 226 20.13 1.12 4.51
CA ASN A 226 21.12 1.97 5.20
C ASN A 226 21.13 3.41 4.65
N GLU A 227 21.00 3.60 3.34
CA GLU A 227 20.86 4.93 2.75
C GLU A 227 19.57 5.63 3.23
N MET A 228 18.46 4.91 3.37
CA MET A 228 17.23 5.49 3.92
C MET A 228 17.38 5.90 5.38
N LEU A 229 18.06 5.11 6.21
CA LEU A 229 18.40 5.49 7.59
C LEU A 229 19.25 6.76 7.64
N LYS A 230 20.26 6.86 6.78
CA LYS A 230 21.10 8.07 6.68
C LYS A 230 20.27 9.29 6.30
N ARG A 231 19.38 9.17 5.30
CA ARG A 231 18.49 10.26 4.88
C ARG A 231 17.54 10.70 6.01
N TYR A 232 17.07 9.73 6.80
CA TYR A 232 16.26 10.02 7.98
C TYR A 232 17.03 10.83 9.01
N GLU A 233 18.26 10.44 9.35
CA GLU A 233 19.12 11.13 10.30
C GLU A 233 19.44 12.56 9.85
N GLU A 234 19.70 12.76 8.54
CA GLU A 234 19.92 14.09 7.95
C GLU A 234 18.67 14.99 8.04
N LEU A 235 17.47 14.42 7.86
CA LEU A 235 16.21 15.16 8.04
C LEU A 235 15.96 15.51 9.50
N GLU A 236 16.17 14.58 10.42
CA GLU A 236 15.98 14.79 11.86
C GLU A 236 16.89 15.90 12.38
N GLN A 237 18.15 15.95 11.95
CA GLN A 237 19.06 17.06 12.28
C GLN A 237 18.54 18.40 11.79
N LYS A 238 18.06 18.49 10.56
CA LYS A 238 17.52 19.73 10.00
C LYS A 238 16.29 20.22 10.76
N GLU A 239 15.37 19.29 11.12
CA GLU A 239 14.16 19.65 11.88
C GLU A 239 14.47 20.10 13.31
N SER A 240 15.56 19.61 13.94
CA SER A 240 15.98 20.05 15.27
C SER A 240 16.59 21.47 15.29
N ASP A 241 17.15 21.90 14.16
CA ASP A 241 17.75 23.23 14.01
C ASP A 241 16.72 24.32 13.63
N GLU A 242 15.58 23.96 13.08
CA GLU A 242 14.49 24.86 12.73
C GLU A 242 13.47 24.90 13.88
N THR A 243 13.23 26.09 14.46
CA THR A 243 12.21 26.32 15.50
C THR A 243 10.85 25.86 14.99
N LEU A 244 10.36 24.76 15.56
CA LEU A 244 9.22 23.98 15.11
C LEU A 244 7.96 24.76 14.79
N VAL A 245 7.43 24.43 13.64
CA VAL A 245 6.20 24.92 13.04
C VAL A 245 4.99 24.46 13.86
N GLU A 246 4.15 25.40 14.27
CA GLU A 246 2.91 25.16 15.04
C GLU A 246 1.86 24.32 14.31
N ASN A 247 1.99 24.08 12.99
CA ASN A 247 0.97 23.41 12.18
C ASN A 247 1.53 22.26 11.32
N TYR A 248 1.65 21.07 11.94
CA TYR A 248 2.01 19.83 11.23
C TYR A 248 1.16 19.61 9.96
N LYS A 249 -0.16 19.88 10.01
CA LYS A 249 -1.07 19.70 8.87
C LYS A 249 -0.71 20.53 7.64
N ASP A 250 -0.05 21.65 7.80
CA ASP A 250 0.20 22.59 6.70
C ASP A 250 1.48 22.26 5.93
N ILE A 251 2.38 21.48 6.51
CA ILE A 251 3.68 21.16 5.92
C ILE A 251 3.84 19.69 5.49
N CYS A 252 3.05 18.78 6.07
CA CYS A 252 3.14 17.36 5.73
C CYS A 252 2.49 17.02 4.39
N PRO A 253 3.02 16.03 3.66
CA PRO A 253 2.40 15.51 2.46
C PRO A 253 0.97 15.05 2.71
N ARG A 254 0.04 15.43 1.84
CA ARG A 254 -1.36 15.01 1.89
C ARG A 254 -1.86 14.67 0.50
N LEU A 255 -2.67 13.63 0.43
CA LEU A 255 -3.45 13.33 -0.75
C LEU A 255 -4.81 14.03 -0.64
N ILE A 256 -5.15 14.84 -1.61
CA ILE A 256 -6.44 15.51 -1.73
C ILE A 256 -7.23 14.84 -2.84
N LEU A 257 -8.47 14.48 -2.56
CA LEU A 257 -9.41 13.95 -3.55
C LEU A 257 -10.34 15.08 -4.01
N ASN A 258 -10.58 15.18 -5.32
CA ASN A 258 -11.46 16.17 -5.95
C ASN A 258 -12.86 16.15 -5.27
N ASP A 259 -13.28 17.32 -4.75
CA ASP A 259 -14.52 17.47 -4.00
C ASP A 259 -15.79 17.43 -4.88
N ASN A 260 -15.65 17.64 -6.18
CA ASN A 260 -16.78 17.66 -7.12
C ASN A 260 -17.29 16.26 -7.51
N LYS A 261 -16.57 15.19 -7.10
CA LYS A 261 -16.95 13.81 -7.37
C LYS A 261 -17.23 13.04 -6.09
N THR A 262 -18.29 12.27 -6.10
CA THR A 262 -18.69 11.44 -4.96
C THR A 262 -18.81 9.96 -5.33
N ASN A 263 -19.01 9.64 -6.60
CA ASN A 263 -19.17 8.25 -7.01
C ASN A 263 -17.80 7.58 -7.17
N PHE A 264 -17.59 6.47 -6.47
CA PHE A 264 -16.37 5.66 -6.51
C PHE A 264 -15.93 5.29 -7.94
N TYR A 265 -16.89 5.01 -8.82
CA TYR A 265 -16.62 4.56 -10.19
C TYR A 265 -16.25 5.68 -11.18
N ASP A 266 -16.41 6.95 -10.78
CA ASP A 266 -16.15 8.12 -11.66
C ASP A 266 -14.77 8.75 -11.40
N PHE A 267 -14.07 8.33 -10.33
CA PHE A 267 -12.74 8.83 -10.05
C PHE A 267 -11.72 8.37 -11.10
N THR A 268 -10.84 9.30 -11.46
CA THR A 268 -9.68 9.08 -12.33
C THR A 268 -8.43 9.54 -11.60
N ILE A 269 -7.26 9.25 -12.13
CA ILE A 269 -6.01 9.70 -11.51
C ILE A 269 -5.87 11.22 -11.43
N ASP A 270 -6.56 11.95 -12.29
CA ASP A 270 -6.57 13.43 -12.31
C ASP A 270 -7.41 14.03 -11.18
N ASP A 271 -8.17 13.22 -10.45
CA ASP A 271 -8.93 13.63 -9.27
C ASP A 271 -8.12 13.58 -7.97
N PHE A 272 -6.86 13.14 -8.05
CA PHE A 272 -5.95 13.03 -6.89
C PHE A 272 -4.80 14.04 -6.98
N PHE A 273 -4.64 14.81 -5.93
CA PHE A 273 -3.62 15.85 -5.84
C PHE A 273 -2.74 15.60 -4.61
N MET A 274 -1.47 15.31 -4.85
CA MET A 274 -0.49 15.22 -3.77
C MET A 274 0.09 16.60 -3.50
N VAL A 275 -0.15 17.13 -2.31
CA VAL A 275 0.36 18.46 -1.87
C VAL A 275 1.49 18.28 -0.87
N ASN A 276 2.42 19.21 -0.84
CA ASN A 276 3.57 19.26 0.08
C ASN A 276 4.48 18.01 0.00
N TYR A 277 4.54 17.33 -1.14
CA TYR A 277 5.36 16.14 -1.31
C TYR A 277 6.64 16.47 -2.09
N ASP A 278 7.73 16.58 -1.37
CA ASP A 278 9.09 16.78 -1.92
C ASP A 278 10.05 15.73 -1.34
N PRO A 279 10.07 14.53 -1.91
CA PRO A 279 10.89 13.42 -1.40
C PRO A 279 12.37 13.61 -1.73
N ILE A 280 13.22 13.03 -0.89
CA ILE A 280 14.68 13.03 -1.09
C ILE A 280 15.04 12.22 -2.34
N LYS A 281 15.85 12.81 -3.19
CA LYS A 281 16.37 12.22 -4.44
C LYS A 281 17.86 11.83 -4.27
N PRO A 282 18.36 10.89 -5.09
CA PRO A 282 17.69 10.16 -6.17
C PRO A 282 16.83 9.01 -5.67
N GLN A 283 16.01 8.41 -6.58
CA GLN A 283 15.34 7.13 -6.33
C GLN A 283 16.37 6.04 -6.08
N LEU A 284 16.09 5.15 -5.15
CA LEU A 284 16.91 3.98 -4.87
C LEU A 284 16.60 2.84 -5.85
N LYS A 285 17.62 2.16 -6.30
CA LYS A 285 17.47 0.97 -7.14
C LYS A 285 17.16 -0.22 -6.24
N LEU A 286 16.09 -0.93 -6.53
CA LEU A 286 15.63 -2.10 -5.80
C LEU A 286 15.39 -3.21 -6.83
N GLU A 287 16.07 -4.34 -6.65
CA GLU A 287 15.92 -5.51 -7.51
C GLU A 287 14.84 -6.43 -6.94
N LEU A 288 13.97 -6.95 -7.80
CA LEU A 288 12.90 -7.84 -7.36
C LEU A 288 13.42 -9.27 -7.18
N GLY A 289 13.02 -9.92 -6.08
CA GLY A 289 13.07 -11.36 -5.90
C GLY A 289 11.70 -11.96 -6.26
N ILE A 290 11.63 -12.87 -7.24
CA ILE A 290 10.42 -13.48 -7.77
C ILE A 290 10.44 -15.00 -7.58
#